data_e7de10032201fa209c5427ce48bce77d
#
_entry.id   e7de10032201fa209c5427ce48bce77d
#
_cell.length_a   1.000
_cell.length_b   1.000
_cell.length_c   1.000
_cell.angle_alpha   90.00
_cell.angle_beta   90.00
_cell.angle_gamma   90.00
#
_symmetry.space_group_name_H-M   'P 1'
#
loop_
_entity.id
_entity.type
_entity.pdbx_description
1 polymer ?
#
loop_
_entity_poly.entity_id
_entity_poly.type
_entity_poly.pdbx_seq_one_letter_code
_entity_poly.pdbx_strand_id
1 'polypeptide(L)'
;VISFLQSNNHPMNVIELEETARSAIDAANSLDVEVGAIVKTLVFVIRRQNHEIPVIALVAGDKRCNTDAFIKLLDIEGKIVKPDADRVKEITGYSIGGVSPIGLPSELHLIMDSSLKRFKTIWSAAGHSHCVFSSTYKQLKDMTLAIESDDIAQA
;
A
#
# COMPACT_ATOMS: atom_id res chain seq x y z
N VAL A 1 4.87 -7.56 10.56
CA VAL A 1 5.58 -7.38 9.29
C VAL A 1 6.85 -8.22 9.23
N ILE A 2 7.68 -8.17 10.27
CA ILE A 2 8.93 -8.97 10.32
C ILE A 2 8.62 -10.46 10.16
N SER A 3 7.63 -10.97 10.89
CA SER A 3 7.22 -12.38 10.80
C SER A 3 6.76 -12.75 9.38
N PHE A 4 6.03 -11.85 8.71
CA PHE A 4 5.59 -12.07 7.34
C PHE A 4 6.77 -12.16 6.38
N LEU A 5 7.73 -11.23 6.52
CA LEU A 5 8.93 -11.23 5.68
C LEU A 5 9.74 -12.50 5.86
N GLN A 6 9.90 -12.95 7.10
CA GLN A 6 10.61 -14.19 7.40
C GLN A 6 9.91 -15.41 6.79
N SER A 7 8.59 -15.48 6.89
CA SER A 7 7.79 -16.58 6.33
C SER A 7 7.89 -16.65 4.80
N ASN A 8 8.14 -15.52 4.14
CA ASN A 8 8.28 -15.45 2.69
C ASN A 8 9.74 -15.45 2.22
N ASN A 9 10.68 -15.72 3.12
CA ASN A 9 12.11 -15.72 2.82
C ASN A 9 12.60 -14.44 2.16
N HIS A 10 11.99 -13.32 2.55
CA HIS A 10 12.36 -12.02 1.99
C HIS A 10 13.69 -11.57 2.58
N PRO A 11 14.69 -11.23 1.74
CA PRO A 11 16.04 -10.91 2.20
C PRO A 11 16.18 -9.53 2.85
N MET A 12 15.19 -8.64 2.64
CA MET A 12 15.25 -7.27 3.13
C MET A 12 14.71 -7.15 4.54
N ASN A 13 15.39 -6.40 5.39
CA ASN A 13 15.00 -6.20 6.78
C ASN A 13 14.14 -4.93 6.92
N VAL A 14 13.35 -4.90 7.99
CA VAL A 14 12.65 -3.69 8.40
C VAL A 14 13.68 -2.70 8.94
N ILE A 15 13.59 -1.46 8.47
CA ILE A 15 14.45 -0.36 8.88
C ILE A 15 13.64 0.63 9.70
N GLU A 16 14.16 1.02 10.85
CA GLU A 16 13.56 2.07 11.67
C GLU A 16 14.18 3.41 11.30
N LEU A 17 13.32 4.36 10.91
CA LEU A 17 13.76 5.71 10.57
C LEU A 17 13.93 6.55 11.83
N GLU A 18 14.85 7.52 11.79
CA GLU A 18 15.10 8.42 12.92
C GLU A 18 13.87 9.29 13.25
N GLU A 19 13.11 9.66 12.21
CA GLU A 19 11.93 10.49 12.34
C GLU A 19 10.70 9.76 11.79
N THR A 20 9.53 10.18 12.26
CA THR A 20 8.25 9.66 11.79
C THR A 20 8.04 10.03 10.33
N ALA A 21 7.82 9.03 9.48
CA ALA A 21 7.56 9.20 8.05
C ALA A 21 6.06 8.99 7.77
N ARG A 22 5.25 10.01 8.02
CA ARG A 22 3.79 9.97 7.84
C ARG A 22 3.36 10.23 6.41
N SER A 23 4.22 10.85 5.61
CA SER A 23 3.96 11.12 4.20
C SER A 23 5.02 10.45 3.35
N ALA A 24 4.69 10.27 2.05
CA ALA A 24 5.64 9.73 1.09
C ALA A 24 6.88 10.63 0.96
N ILE A 25 6.69 11.95 1.03
CA ILE A 25 7.79 12.92 0.95
C ILE A 25 8.72 12.78 2.15
N ASP A 26 8.17 12.65 3.36
CA ASP A 26 8.97 12.49 4.57
C ASP A 26 9.80 11.21 4.52
N ALA A 27 9.19 10.11 4.09
CA ALA A 27 9.89 8.84 3.94
C ALA A 27 11.01 8.93 2.91
N ALA A 28 10.74 9.54 1.76
CA ALA A 28 11.73 9.72 0.70
C ALA A 28 12.93 10.55 1.17
N ASN A 29 12.67 11.62 1.91
CA ASN A 29 13.73 12.48 2.46
C ASN A 29 14.57 11.72 3.47
N SER A 30 13.94 10.94 4.36
CA SER A 30 14.67 10.17 5.37
C SER A 30 15.53 9.07 4.76
N LEU A 31 15.08 8.48 3.66
CA LEU A 31 15.79 7.40 2.97
C LEU A 31 16.73 7.88 1.87
N ASP A 32 16.68 9.17 1.54
CA ASP A 32 17.43 9.77 0.43
C ASP A 32 17.14 9.06 -0.90
N VAL A 33 15.85 8.90 -1.20
CA VAL A 33 15.37 8.28 -2.44
C VAL A 33 14.32 9.17 -3.10
N GLU A 34 14.01 8.90 -4.36
CA GLU A 34 12.93 9.62 -5.06
C GLU A 34 11.58 9.28 -4.44
N VAL A 35 10.68 10.27 -4.38
CA VAL A 35 9.36 10.09 -3.77
C VAL A 35 8.54 9.01 -4.49
N GLY A 36 8.75 8.85 -5.80
CA GLY A 36 8.08 7.80 -6.58
C GLY A 36 8.44 6.38 -6.17
N ALA A 37 9.59 6.20 -5.50
CA ALA A 37 10.02 4.90 -4.99
C ALA A 37 9.34 4.53 -3.67
N ILE A 38 8.55 5.41 -3.08
CA ILE A 38 7.78 5.15 -1.89
C ILE A 38 6.41 4.59 -2.29
N VAL A 39 6.03 3.49 -1.68
CA VAL A 39 4.72 2.86 -1.89
C VAL A 39 3.73 3.46 -0.90
N LYS A 40 2.72 4.16 -1.40
CA LYS A 40 1.60 4.60 -0.58
C LYS A 40 0.60 3.45 -0.48
N THR A 41 0.32 3.00 0.73
CA THR A 41 -0.67 1.96 0.98
C THR A 41 -1.98 2.63 1.40
N LEU A 42 -2.90 2.75 0.45
CA LEU A 42 -4.14 3.52 0.61
C LEU A 42 -5.31 2.58 0.82
N VAL A 43 -6.12 2.85 1.84
CA VAL A 43 -7.27 2.02 2.19
C VAL A 43 -8.56 2.71 1.75
N PHE A 44 -9.37 1.99 0.99
CA PHE A 44 -10.69 2.44 0.55
C PHE A 44 -11.72 1.36 0.83
N VAL A 45 -12.98 1.73 0.85
CA VAL A 45 -14.08 0.75 0.84
C VAL A 45 -15.02 1.08 -0.31
N ILE A 46 -15.51 0.03 -0.97
CA ILE A 46 -16.56 0.15 -1.96
C ILE A 46 -17.88 -0.13 -1.23
N ARG A 47 -18.71 0.89 -1.10
CA ARG A 47 -19.99 0.79 -0.41
C ARG A 47 -21.09 0.45 -1.40
N ARG A 48 -21.71 -0.70 -1.19
CA ARG A 48 -22.79 -1.20 -2.05
C ARG A 48 -23.94 -1.68 -1.16
N GLN A 49 -25.07 -0.96 -1.20
CA GLN A 49 -26.21 -1.25 -0.34
C GLN A 49 -25.77 -1.31 1.13
N ASN A 50 -25.92 -2.44 1.80
CA ASN A 50 -25.50 -2.63 3.19
C ASN A 50 -24.13 -3.30 3.31
N HIS A 51 -23.39 -3.44 2.21
CA HIS A 51 -22.10 -4.11 2.18
C HIS A 51 -20.98 -3.10 1.96
N GLU A 52 -19.86 -3.33 2.63
CA GLU A 52 -18.62 -2.60 2.39
C GLU A 52 -17.55 -3.59 1.97
N ILE A 53 -16.89 -3.33 0.85
CA ILE A 53 -15.82 -4.17 0.33
C ILE A 53 -14.51 -3.40 0.43
N PRO A 54 -13.60 -3.80 1.33
CA PRO A 54 -12.30 -3.11 1.46
C PRO A 54 -11.43 -3.32 0.23
N VAL A 55 -10.75 -2.25 -0.19
CA VAL A 55 -9.79 -2.27 -1.29
C VAL A 55 -8.54 -1.52 -0.84
N ILE A 56 -7.38 -2.12 -1.07
CA ILE A 56 -6.11 -1.48 -0.76
C ILE A 56 -5.38 -1.20 -2.08
N ALA A 57 -5.02 0.06 -2.28
CA ALA A 57 -4.29 0.48 -3.46
C ALA A 57 -2.84 0.81 -3.09
N LEU A 58 -1.90 0.21 -3.79
CA LEU A 58 -0.47 0.46 -3.63
C LEU A 58 -0.04 1.39 -4.77
N VAL A 59 0.17 2.67 -4.44
CA VAL A 59 0.38 3.73 -5.42
C VAL A 59 1.73 4.40 -5.19
N ALA A 60 2.45 4.70 -6.28
CA ALA A 60 3.73 5.40 -6.19
C ALA A 60 3.55 6.76 -5.52
N GLY A 61 4.54 7.14 -4.70
CA GLY A 61 4.48 8.35 -3.88
C GLY A 61 4.36 9.65 -4.66
N ASP A 62 4.75 9.66 -5.94
CA ASP A 62 4.66 10.83 -6.83
C ASP A 62 3.36 10.85 -7.66
N LYS A 63 2.45 9.92 -7.42
CA LYS A 63 1.21 9.79 -8.17
C LYS A 63 0.00 9.96 -7.25
N ARG A 64 -1.15 10.27 -7.86
CA ARG A 64 -2.44 10.30 -7.19
C ARG A 64 -3.20 9.01 -7.50
N CYS A 65 -4.01 8.56 -6.56
CA CYS A 65 -4.87 7.41 -6.78
C CYS A 65 -6.10 7.81 -7.58
N ASN A 66 -6.34 7.11 -8.68
CA ASN A 66 -7.55 7.28 -9.49
C ASN A 66 -8.57 6.21 -9.08
N THR A 67 -9.46 6.58 -8.16
CA THR A 67 -10.44 5.64 -7.61
C THR A 67 -11.49 5.20 -8.64
N ASP A 68 -11.71 5.97 -9.70
CA ASP A 68 -12.67 5.61 -10.75
C ASP A 68 -12.26 4.31 -11.47
N ALA A 69 -10.97 4.00 -11.47
CA ALA A 69 -10.46 2.78 -12.08
C ALA A 69 -10.80 1.51 -11.28
N PHE A 70 -11.13 1.64 -10.00
CA PHE A 70 -11.37 0.47 -9.12
C PHE A 70 -12.57 -0.35 -9.55
N ILE A 71 -13.68 0.32 -9.86
CA ILE A 71 -14.93 -0.34 -10.25
C ILE A 71 -14.72 -1.21 -11.48
N LYS A 72 -14.05 -0.64 -12.48
CA LYS A 72 -13.76 -1.33 -13.74
C LYS A 72 -12.80 -2.50 -13.54
N LEU A 73 -11.75 -2.27 -12.77
CA LEU A 73 -10.69 -3.27 -12.55
C LEU A 73 -11.19 -4.46 -11.76
N LEU A 74 -11.97 -4.22 -10.71
CA LEU A 74 -12.47 -5.26 -9.82
C LEU A 74 -13.82 -5.81 -10.23
N ASP A 75 -14.50 -5.16 -11.18
CA ASP A 75 -15.86 -5.49 -11.61
C ASP A 75 -16.85 -5.52 -10.43
N ILE A 76 -16.70 -4.55 -9.53
CA ILE A 76 -17.55 -4.39 -8.35
C ILE A 76 -18.18 -3.01 -8.40
N GLU A 77 -19.51 -2.95 -8.46
CA GLU A 77 -20.23 -1.68 -8.45
C GLU A 77 -20.39 -1.16 -7.03
N GLY A 78 -20.37 0.17 -6.89
CA GLY A 78 -20.59 0.80 -5.60
C GLY A 78 -19.94 2.18 -5.52
N LYS A 79 -20.10 2.82 -4.37
CA LYS A 79 -19.49 4.11 -4.07
C LYS A 79 -18.18 3.90 -3.33
N ILE A 80 -17.12 4.55 -3.81
CA ILE A 80 -15.80 4.46 -3.18
C ILE A 80 -15.69 5.56 -2.13
N VAL A 81 -15.39 5.18 -0.89
CA VAL A 81 -15.21 6.12 0.22
C VAL A 81 -13.94 5.78 0.99
N LYS A 82 -13.37 6.81 1.63
CA LYS A 82 -12.25 6.62 2.55
C LYS A 82 -12.80 6.28 3.93
N PRO A 83 -12.39 5.14 4.51
CA PRO A 83 -12.77 4.82 5.89
C PRO A 83 -12.04 5.73 6.89
N ASP A 84 -12.62 5.90 8.07
CA ASP A 84 -11.96 6.62 9.16
C ASP A 84 -10.84 5.77 9.78
N ALA A 85 -10.11 6.36 10.75
CA ALA A 85 -8.95 5.72 11.38
C ALA A 85 -9.33 4.41 12.08
N ASP A 86 -10.48 4.38 12.77
CA ASP A 86 -10.94 3.18 13.46
C ASP A 86 -11.26 2.06 12.49
N ARG A 87 -11.90 2.41 11.39
CA ARG A 87 -12.25 1.42 10.35
C ARG A 87 -11.00 0.88 9.64
N VAL A 88 -10.01 1.73 9.39
CA VAL A 88 -8.71 1.30 8.83
C VAL A 88 -8.08 0.25 9.75
N LYS A 89 -8.09 0.50 11.05
CA LYS A 89 -7.54 -0.43 12.04
C LYS A 89 -8.29 -1.76 12.03
N GLU A 90 -9.62 -1.73 11.94
CA GLU A 90 -10.44 -2.95 11.86
C GLU A 90 -10.12 -3.75 10.59
N ILE A 91 -9.99 -3.07 9.45
CA ILE A 91 -9.75 -3.70 8.14
C ILE A 91 -8.36 -4.30 8.07
N THR A 92 -7.35 -3.54 8.46
CA THR A 92 -5.94 -3.88 8.18
C THR A 92 -5.18 -4.44 9.39
N GLY A 93 -5.61 -4.12 10.59
CA GLY A 93 -4.86 -4.38 11.81
C GLY A 93 -3.79 -3.33 12.10
N TYR A 94 -3.59 -2.37 11.20
CA TYR A 94 -2.59 -1.31 11.35
C TYR A 94 -3.27 0.03 11.60
N SER A 95 -2.56 0.91 12.30
CA SER A 95 -3.00 2.29 12.51
C SER A 95 -2.71 3.15 11.28
N ILE A 96 -3.52 4.19 11.05
CA ILE A 96 -3.27 5.19 10.02
C ILE A 96 -1.85 5.75 10.16
N GLY A 97 -1.16 5.89 9.04
CA GLY A 97 0.23 6.35 9.00
C GLY A 97 1.26 5.23 8.99
N GLY A 98 0.85 4.01 9.37
CA GLY A 98 1.74 2.86 9.39
C GLY A 98 1.20 1.62 8.68
N VAL A 99 0.15 1.79 7.86
CA VAL A 99 -0.46 0.65 7.16
C VAL A 99 0.54 0.02 6.20
N SER A 100 0.86 -1.25 6.45
CA SER A 100 1.76 -2.02 5.60
C SER A 100 0.98 -2.77 4.52
N PRO A 101 1.56 -2.94 3.31
CA PRO A 101 0.92 -3.74 2.27
C PRO A 101 0.99 -5.25 2.53
N ILE A 102 1.75 -5.68 3.53
CA ILE A 102 1.92 -7.10 3.87
C ILE A 102 1.43 -7.40 5.28
N GLY A 103 1.20 -8.68 5.57
CA GLY A 103 0.64 -9.08 6.86
C GLY A 103 -0.83 -8.70 7.01
N LEU A 104 -1.54 -8.50 5.91
CA LEU A 104 -2.95 -8.14 5.88
C LEU A 104 -3.84 -9.39 5.88
N PRO A 105 -5.12 -9.25 6.29
CA PRO A 105 -6.09 -10.33 6.09
C PRO A 105 -6.17 -10.77 4.63
N SER A 106 -6.25 -12.08 4.40
CA SER A 106 -6.16 -12.66 3.05
C SER A 106 -7.34 -12.33 2.13
N GLU A 107 -8.48 -11.94 2.69
CA GLU A 107 -9.70 -11.63 1.93
C GLU A 107 -9.72 -10.23 1.33
N LEU A 108 -8.71 -9.41 1.58
CA LEU A 108 -8.65 -8.05 1.06
C LEU A 108 -8.26 -8.02 -0.42
N HIS A 109 -8.90 -7.14 -1.17
CA HIS A 109 -8.50 -6.87 -2.56
C HIS A 109 -7.35 -5.88 -2.56
N LEU A 110 -6.22 -6.26 -3.17
CA LEU A 110 -5.08 -5.37 -3.34
C LEU A 110 -4.86 -5.08 -4.82
N ILE A 111 -4.65 -3.81 -5.14
CA ILE A 111 -4.37 -3.33 -6.49
C ILE A 111 -3.03 -2.61 -6.45
N MET A 112 -2.18 -2.83 -7.43
CA MET A 112 -0.83 -2.29 -7.45
C MET A 112 -0.57 -1.44 -8.69
N ASP A 113 -0.11 -0.23 -8.46
CA ASP A 113 0.27 0.72 -9.50
C ASP A 113 1.53 0.23 -10.23
N SER A 114 1.39 -0.03 -11.52
CA SER A 114 2.49 -0.53 -12.34
C SER A 114 3.63 0.48 -12.50
N SER A 115 3.39 1.77 -12.27
CA SER A 115 4.43 2.78 -12.37
C SER A 115 5.55 2.59 -11.33
N LEU A 116 5.29 1.81 -10.28
CA LEU A 116 6.31 1.42 -9.30
C LEU A 116 7.44 0.60 -9.93
N LYS A 117 7.23 0.01 -11.10
CA LYS A 117 8.27 -0.70 -11.86
C LYS A 117 9.43 0.20 -12.30
N ARG A 118 9.22 1.51 -12.32
CA ARG A 118 10.26 2.48 -12.68
C ARG A 118 11.49 2.40 -11.78
N PHE A 119 11.33 1.86 -10.57
CA PHE A 119 12.39 1.84 -9.58
C PHE A 119 12.84 0.41 -9.29
N LYS A 120 14.16 0.23 -9.17
CA LYS A 120 14.75 -1.06 -8.81
C LYS A 120 14.35 -1.48 -7.40
N THR A 121 14.31 -0.52 -6.48
CA THR A 121 13.94 -0.73 -5.08
C THR A 121 12.82 0.21 -4.71
N ILE A 122 11.77 -0.32 -4.10
CA ILE A 122 10.64 0.44 -3.58
C ILE A 122 10.52 0.21 -2.08
N TRP A 123 9.93 1.18 -1.38
CA TRP A 123 9.89 1.21 0.07
C TRP A 123 8.46 1.30 0.58
N SER A 124 8.11 0.41 1.51
CA SER A 124 6.75 0.31 2.05
C SER A 124 6.76 0.45 3.57
N ALA A 125 5.65 0.92 4.14
CA ALA A 125 5.48 0.98 5.58
C ALA A 125 5.48 -0.43 6.19
N ALA A 126 6.05 -0.53 7.38
CA ALA A 126 6.23 -1.80 8.07
C ALA A 126 5.44 -1.90 9.38
N GLY A 127 4.27 -1.27 9.44
CA GLY A 127 3.35 -1.35 10.57
C GLY A 127 3.43 -0.22 11.57
N HIS A 128 4.42 0.65 11.44
CA HIS A 128 4.59 1.85 12.27
C HIS A 128 4.99 3.03 11.38
N SER A 129 4.70 4.25 11.85
CA SER A 129 4.94 5.46 11.06
C SER A 129 6.42 5.76 10.80
N HIS A 130 7.32 5.07 11.47
CA HIS A 130 8.77 5.27 11.29
C HIS A 130 9.50 3.99 10.88
N CYS A 131 8.78 2.91 10.59
CA CYS A 131 9.37 1.65 10.14
C CYS A 131 9.02 1.38 8.69
N VAL A 132 10.02 1.04 7.89
CA VAL A 132 9.85 0.74 6.46
C VAL A 132 10.63 -0.53 6.09
N PHE A 133 10.25 -1.14 4.98
CA PHE A 133 11.04 -2.22 4.39
C PHE A 133 11.15 -2.00 2.89
N SER A 134 12.21 -2.51 2.30
CA SER A 134 12.44 -2.41 0.87
C SER A 134 12.10 -3.72 0.16
N SER A 135 11.78 -3.59 -1.11
CA SER A 135 11.54 -4.73 -2.00
C SER A 135 11.73 -4.32 -3.45
N THR A 136 11.79 -5.29 -4.34
CA THR A 136 11.56 -5.02 -5.75
C THR A 136 10.05 -5.01 -6.00
N TYR A 137 9.65 -4.48 -7.15
CA TYR A 137 8.25 -4.53 -7.58
C TYR A 137 7.72 -5.97 -7.59
N LYS A 138 8.50 -6.88 -8.18
CA LYS A 138 8.12 -8.29 -8.29
C LYS A 138 7.94 -8.95 -6.93
N GLN A 139 8.87 -8.69 -6.00
CA GLN A 139 8.78 -9.24 -4.65
C GLN A 139 7.51 -8.77 -3.94
N LEU A 140 7.20 -7.48 -4.01
CA LEU A 140 6.00 -6.93 -3.37
C LEU A 140 4.73 -7.49 -4.01
N LYS A 141 4.70 -7.55 -5.34
CA LYS A 141 3.56 -8.12 -6.07
C LYS A 141 3.32 -9.57 -5.67
N ASP A 142 4.38 -10.38 -5.61
CA ASP A 142 4.27 -11.79 -5.24
C ASP A 142 3.83 -11.99 -3.79
N MET A 143 4.33 -11.17 -2.87
CA MET A 143 3.95 -11.25 -1.45
C MET A 143 2.51 -10.79 -1.19
N THR A 144 1.99 -9.87 -1.98
CA THR A 144 0.66 -9.30 -1.77
C THR A 144 -0.41 -9.94 -2.64
N LEU A 145 -0.02 -10.63 -3.69
CA LEU A 145 -0.92 -11.15 -4.72
C LEU A 145 -1.80 -10.04 -5.34
N ALA A 146 -1.26 -8.83 -5.39
CA ALA A 146 -1.98 -7.66 -5.88
C ALA A 146 -2.24 -7.74 -7.38
N ILE A 147 -3.36 -7.17 -7.80
CA ILE A 147 -3.70 -7.02 -9.22
C ILE A 147 -2.97 -5.79 -9.75
N GLU A 148 -2.17 -5.99 -10.79
CA GLU A 148 -1.42 -4.91 -11.42
C GLU A 148 -2.34 -4.04 -12.28
N SER A 149 -2.19 -2.72 -12.19
CA SER A 149 -2.98 -1.77 -12.98
C SER A 149 -2.14 -0.58 -13.42
N ASP A 150 -2.33 -0.19 -14.69
CA ASP A 150 -1.74 1.03 -15.26
C ASP A 150 -2.66 2.24 -15.03
N ASP A 151 -3.88 2.03 -14.55
CA ASP A 151 -4.94 3.04 -14.53
C ASP A 151 -5.24 3.62 -13.15
N ILE A 152 -4.80 2.98 -12.07
CA ILE A 152 -5.13 3.45 -10.70
C ILE A 152 -4.27 4.62 -10.24
N ALA A 153 -3.23 4.97 -10.99
CA ALA A 153 -2.34 6.08 -10.65
C ALA A 153 -2.32 7.12 -11.77
N GLN A 154 -2.31 8.38 -11.39
CA GLN A 154 -2.24 9.50 -12.33
C GLN A 154 -1.31 10.58 -11.79
N ALA A 155 -0.80 11.39 -12.68
CA ALA A 155 0.16 12.45 -12.34
C ALA A 155 -0.40 13.48 -11.35
#